data_ae3fb8d92d87bc9afda95f75b7ffa760
#
_entry.id   ae3fb8d92d87bc9afda95f75b7ffa760
#
_cell.length_a   1.000
_cell.length_b   1.000
_cell.length_c   1.000
_cell.angle_alpha   90.00
_cell.angle_beta   90.00
_cell.angle_gamma   90.00
#
_symmetry.space_group_name_H-M   'P 1'
#
loop_
_entity.id
_entity.type
_entity.pdbx_description
1 polymer ?
#
loop_
_entity_poly.entity_id
_entity_poly.type
_entity_poly.pdbx_seq_one_letter_code
_entity_poly.pdbx_strand_id
1 'polypeptide(L)'
;MRLICRTAFVLALIAILALATNNFANAASPPPDLVKLEKLVSLELAHVRDIGPTEPAKRKMLFDARQLDQNAEDSIKAGDYKSAEQNLLKARVLLRQLDE
;
A
#
# COMPACT_ATOMS: atom_id res chain seq x y z
N MET A 1 -16.20 39.00 22.13
CA MET A 1 -16.45 38.87 20.69
C MET A 1 -15.33 38.16 19.94
N ARG A 2 -14.06 38.47 20.18
CA ARG A 2 -12.94 37.82 19.46
C ARG A 2 -12.84 36.32 19.74
N LEU A 3 -13.16 35.90 20.95
CA LEU A 3 -13.12 34.49 21.35
C LEU A 3 -14.20 33.67 20.62
N ILE A 4 -15.39 34.26 20.42
CA ILE A 4 -16.49 33.59 19.76
C ILE A 4 -16.17 33.35 18.27
N CYS A 5 -15.57 34.34 17.60
CA CYS A 5 -15.18 34.22 16.19
C CYS A 5 -14.10 33.13 16.01
N ARG A 6 -13.15 33.02 16.92
CA ARG A 6 -12.11 31.98 16.88
C ARG A 6 -12.72 30.60 17.07
N THR A 7 -13.63 30.45 18.00
CA THR A 7 -14.29 29.18 18.27
C THR A 7 -15.09 28.72 17.05
N ALA A 8 -15.84 29.62 16.41
CA ALA A 8 -16.59 29.29 15.21
C ALA A 8 -15.68 28.86 14.06
N PHE A 9 -14.55 29.51 13.89
CA PHE A 9 -13.58 29.19 12.85
C PHE A 9 -12.98 27.79 13.06
N VAL A 10 -12.60 27.46 14.31
CA VAL A 10 -12.05 26.15 14.64
C VAL A 10 -13.08 25.05 14.40
N LEU A 11 -14.32 25.26 14.76
CA LEU A 11 -15.39 24.29 14.50
C LEU A 11 -15.61 24.05 13.01
N ALA A 12 -15.55 25.10 12.21
CA ALA A 12 -15.67 24.98 10.76
C ALA A 12 -14.53 24.13 10.16
N LEU A 13 -13.30 24.34 10.63
CA LEU A 13 -12.14 23.55 10.21
C LEU A 13 -12.30 22.06 10.55
N ILE A 14 -12.76 21.77 11.74
CA ILE A 14 -12.99 20.36 12.16
C ILE A 14 -14.05 19.71 11.29
N ALA A 15 -15.12 20.42 10.95
CA ALA A 15 -16.18 19.90 10.09
C ALA A 15 -15.65 19.57 8.68
N ILE A 16 -14.81 20.44 8.12
CA ILE A 16 -14.19 20.21 6.81
C ILE A 16 -13.31 18.98 6.83
N LEU A 17 -12.49 18.82 7.86
CA LEU A 17 -11.63 17.65 8.01
C LEU A 17 -12.44 16.36 8.14
N ALA A 18 -13.52 16.38 8.90
CA ALA A 18 -14.40 15.22 9.06
C ALA A 18 -15.05 14.82 7.74
N LEU A 19 -15.49 15.77 6.93
CA LEU A 19 -16.06 15.51 5.61
C LEU A 19 -15.03 14.90 4.66
N ALA A 20 -13.81 15.44 4.64
CA ALA A 20 -12.72 14.91 3.83
C ALA A 20 -12.39 13.48 4.24
N THR A 21 -12.35 13.19 5.53
CA THR A 21 -12.07 11.85 6.04
C THR A 21 -13.17 10.87 5.64
N ASN A 22 -14.43 11.26 5.72
CA ASN A 22 -15.56 10.42 5.34
C ASN A 22 -15.55 10.09 3.85
N ASN A 23 -15.29 11.08 3.00
CA ASN A 23 -15.19 10.88 1.56
C ASN A 23 -14.05 9.94 1.22
N PHE A 24 -12.92 10.09 1.89
CA PHE A 24 -11.77 9.22 1.71
C PHE A 24 -12.09 7.78 2.13
N ALA A 25 -12.74 7.59 3.26
CA ALA A 25 -13.13 6.27 3.74
C ALA A 25 -14.11 5.58 2.78
N ASN A 26 -15.05 6.32 2.20
CA ASN A 26 -16.01 5.77 1.24
C ASN A 26 -15.34 5.39 -0.09
N ALA A 27 -14.29 6.09 -0.48
CA ALA A 27 -13.54 5.80 -1.70
C ALA A 27 -12.48 4.71 -1.50
N ALA A 28 -12.27 4.26 -0.26
CA ALA A 28 -11.12 3.47 0.11
C ALA A 28 -11.32 1.95 0.07
N SER A 29 -12.34 1.44 -0.63
CA SER A 29 -12.49 0.00 -0.81
C SER A 29 -11.61 -0.44 -1.97
N PRO A 30 -10.56 -1.25 -1.73
CA PRO A 30 -9.73 -1.72 -2.83
C PRO A 30 -10.50 -2.66 -3.75
N PRO A 31 -10.22 -2.63 -5.07
CA PRO A 31 -10.87 -3.55 -6.00
C PRO A 31 -10.55 -5.01 -5.65
N PRO A 32 -11.48 -5.95 -5.90
CA PRO A 32 -11.25 -7.37 -5.59
C PRO A 32 -10.01 -7.94 -6.28
N ASP A 33 -9.71 -7.53 -7.49
CA ASP A 33 -8.54 -7.99 -8.24
C ASP A 33 -7.25 -7.56 -7.56
N LEU A 34 -7.21 -6.35 -7.02
CA LEU A 34 -6.06 -5.84 -6.27
C LEU A 34 -5.84 -6.63 -4.98
N VAL A 35 -6.92 -6.96 -4.27
CA VAL A 35 -6.85 -7.77 -3.05
C VAL A 35 -6.28 -9.16 -3.34
N LYS A 36 -6.71 -9.77 -4.44
CA LYS A 36 -6.18 -11.07 -4.88
C LYS A 36 -4.71 -10.99 -5.23
N LEU A 37 -4.31 -9.94 -5.94
CA LEU A 37 -2.92 -9.72 -6.32
C LEU A 37 -2.03 -9.53 -5.09
N GLU A 38 -2.48 -8.73 -4.13
CA GLU A 38 -1.78 -8.52 -2.86
C GLU A 38 -1.55 -9.83 -2.11
N LYS A 39 -2.59 -10.64 -2.01
CA LYS A 39 -2.52 -11.95 -1.35
C LYS A 39 -1.54 -12.89 -2.07
N LEU A 40 -1.57 -12.88 -3.38
CA LEU A 40 -0.71 -13.72 -4.21
C LEU A 40 0.77 -13.33 -4.05
N VAL A 41 1.06 -12.03 -4.05
CA VAL A 41 2.42 -11.54 -3.81
C VAL A 41 2.90 -11.92 -2.41
N SER A 42 2.06 -11.81 -1.41
CA SER A 42 2.40 -12.21 -0.04
C SER A 42 2.76 -13.69 0.06
N LEU A 43 2.02 -14.54 -0.63
CA LEU A 43 2.29 -15.98 -0.67
C LEU A 43 3.61 -16.28 -1.40
N GLU A 44 3.86 -15.62 -2.52
CA GLU A 44 5.11 -15.80 -3.27
C GLU A 44 6.31 -15.32 -2.45
N LEU A 45 6.19 -14.19 -1.74
CA LEU A 45 7.22 -13.70 -0.84
C LEU A 45 7.56 -14.71 0.26
N ALA A 46 6.54 -15.29 0.88
CA ALA A 46 6.73 -16.28 1.92
C ALA A 46 7.43 -17.52 1.38
N HIS A 47 7.05 -17.97 0.19
CA HIS A 47 7.65 -19.12 -0.48
C HIS A 47 9.14 -18.89 -0.76
N VAL A 48 9.48 -17.75 -1.35
CA VAL A 48 10.88 -17.42 -1.66
C VAL A 48 11.72 -17.26 -0.39
N ARG A 49 11.14 -16.66 0.64
CA ARG A 49 11.80 -16.51 1.94
C ARG A 49 12.13 -17.88 2.56
N ASP A 50 11.20 -18.83 2.45
CA ASP A 50 11.38 -20.18 3.00
C ASP A 50 12.49 -20.94 2.26
N ILE A 51 12.62 -20.74 0.95
CA ILE A 51 13.71 -21.31 0.16
C ILE A 51 15.06 -20.75 0.62
N GLY A 52 15.11 -19.50 1.02
CA GLY A 52 16.31 -18.85 1.55
C GLY A 52 17.40 -18.66 0.52
N PRO A 53 17.28 -17.68 -0.38
CA PRO A 53 18.29 -17.47 -1.42
C PRO A 53 19.65 -17.17 -0.81
N THR A 54 20.68 -17.85 -1.31
CA THR A 54 22.06 -17.75 -0.81
C THR A 54 22.92 -16.78 -1.62
N GLU A 55 22.60 -16.58 -2.88
CA GLU A 55 23.33 -15.67 -3.75
C GLU A 55 23.03 -14.20 -3.40
N PRO A 56 24.07 -13.33 -3.33
CA PRO A 56 23.86 -11.93 -3.00
C PRO A 56 22.89 -11.20 -3.94
N ALA A 57 22.95 -11.49 -5.24
CA ALA A 57 22.05 -10.88 -6.23
C ALA A 57 20.59 -11.27 -5.98
N LYS A 58 20.34 -12.54 -5.65
CA LYS A 58 19.00 -13.03 -5.35
C LYS A 58 18.47 -12.46 -4.04
N ARG A 59 19.33 -12.32 -3.03
CA ARG A 59 18.93 -11.68 -1.77
C ARG A 59 18.55 -10.22 -1.98
N LYS A 60 19.24 -9.51 -2.85
CA LYS A 60 18.89 -8.13 -3.20
C LYS A 60 17.55 -8.08 -3.91
N MET A 61 17.30 -9.00 -4.84
CA MET A 61 16.02 -9.07 -5.54
C MET A 61 14.87 -9.35 -4.57
N LEU A 62 15.07 -10.21 -3.60
CA LEU A 62 14.07 -10.48 -2.57
C LEU A 62 13.82 -9.24 -1.73
N PHE A 63 14.86 -8.52 -1.35
CA PHE A 63 14.73 -7.25 -0.63
C PHE A 63 13.93 -6.23 -1.45
N ASP A 64 14.23 -6.09 -2.73
CA ASP A 64 13.54 -5.17 -3.62
C ASP A 64 12.05 -5.55 -3.76
N ALA A 65 11.75 -6.84 -3.88
CA ALA A 65 10.38 -7.32 -3.95
C ALA A 65 9.61 -7.00 -2.66
N ARG A 66 10.23 -7.16 -1.52
CA ARG A 66 9.63 -6.81 -0.22
C ARG A 66 9.36 -5.31 -0.11
N GLN A 67 10.28 -4.48 -0.61
CA GLN A 67 10.08 -3.03 -0.63
C GLN A 67 8.90 -2.63 -1.53
N LEU A 68 8.78 -3.28 -2.68
CA LEU A 68 7.65 -3.04 -3.59
C LEU A 68 6.32 -3.44 -2.94
N ASP A 69 6.30 -4.56 -2.23
CA ASP A 69 5.11 -4.99 -1.50
C ASP A 69 4.74 -4.00 -0.39
N GLN A 70 5.73 -3.51 0.36
CA GLN A 70 5.51 -2.51 1.39
C GLN A 70 4.99 -1.19 0.80
N ASN A 71 5.58 -0.75 -0.31
CA ASN A 71 5.12 0.45 -1.00
C ASN A 71 3.69 0.28 -1.52
N ALA A 72 3.35 -0.92 -1.98
CA ALA A 72 1.98 -1.22 -2.41
C ALA A 72 0.99 -1.12 -1.26
N GLU A 73 1.34 -1.65 -0.09
CA GLU A 73 0.49 -1.52 1.10
C GLU A 73 0.27 -0.07 1.47
N ASP A 74 1.33 0.74 1.44
CA ASP A 74 1.25 2.17 1.73
C ASP A 74 0.37 2.89 0.71
N SER A 75 0.47 2.52 -0.57
CA SER A 75 -0.37 3.07 -1.63
C SER A 75 -1.84 2.70 -1.44
N ILE A 76 -2.13 1.48 -1.01
CA ILE A 76 -3.51 1.05 -0.71
C ILE A 76 -4.08 1.87 0.44
N LYS A 77 -3.32 2.10 1.49
CA LYS A 77 -3.74 2.92 2.62
C LYS A 77 -4.01 4.36 2.21
N ALA A 78 -3.25 4.86 1.24
CA ALA A 78 -3.43 6.20 0.70
C ALA A 78 -4.55 6.29 -0.34
N GLY A 79 -5.15 5.16 -0.75
CA GLY A 79 -6.18 5.12 -1.77
C GLY A 79 -5.64 5.15 -3.20
N ASP A 80 -4.34 5.05 -3.39
CA ASP A 80 -3.71 5.05 -4.70
C ASP A 80 -3.56 3.60 -5.20
N TYR A 81 -4.68 3.04 -5.66
CA TYR A 81 -4.75 1.64 -6.06
C TYR A 81 -3.97 1.35 -7.34
N LYS A 82 -3.84 2.33 -8.21
CA LYS A 82 -3.09 2.17 -9.46
C LYS A 82 -1.60 1.98 -9.18
N SER A 83 -1.02 2.80 -8.32
CA SER A 83 0.38 2.63 -7.90
C SER A 83 0.59 1.32 -7.16
N ALA A 84 -0.35 0.93 -6.31
CA ALA A 84 -0.29 -0.35 -5.60
C ALA A 84 -0.24 -1.52 -6.58
N GLU A 85 -1.10 -1.52 -7.58
CA GLU A 85 -1.13 -2.56 -8.61
C GLU A 85 0.20 -2.63 -9.35
N GLN A 86 0.74 -1.49 -9.77
CA GLN A 86 2.03 -1.44 -10.47
C GLN A 86 3.16 -2.00 -9.62
N ASN A 87 3.21 -1.62 -8.35
CA ASN A 87 4.23 -2.11 -7.42
C ASN A 87 4.13 -3.62 -7.19
N LEU A 88 2.91 -4.13 -7.04
CA LEU A 88 2.68 -5.56 -6.86
C LEU A 88 3.06 -6.36 -8.10
N LEU A 89 2.76 -5.85 -9.30
CA LEU A 89 3.15 -6.51 -10.55
C LEU A 89 4.68 -6.55 -10.71
N LYS A 90 5.37 -5.48 -10.36
CA LYS A 90 6.83 -5.45 -10.35
C LYS A 90 7.41 -6.46 -9.35
N ALA A 91 6.83 -6.54 -8.18
CA ALA A 91 7.24 -7.52 -7.17
C ALA A 91 7.09 -8.94 -7.68
N ARG A 92 5.99 -9.24 -8.37
CA ARG A 92 5.76 -10.57 -8.96
C ARG A 92 6.82 -10.93 -9.99
N VAL A 93 7.22 -9.98 -10.83
CA VAL A 93 8.28 -10.22 -11.82
C VAL A 93 9.56 -10.64 -11.13
N LEU A 94 9.97 -9.93 -10.08
CA LEU A 94 11.17 -10.26 -9.31
C LEU A 94 11.05 -11.62 -8.63
N LEU A 95 9.90 -11.91 -8.05
CA LEU A 95 9.67 -13.17 -7.34
C LEU A 95 9.69 -14.37 -8.29
N ARG A 96 9.16 -14.22 -9.50
CA ARG A 96 9.23 -15.28 -10.51
C ARG A 96 10.66 -15.55 -10.94
N GLN A 97 11.47 -14.52 -11.11
CA GLN A 97 12.88 -14.67 -11.43
C GLN A 97 13.63 -15.39 -10.31
N LEU A 98 13.25 -15.14 -9.07
CA LEU A 98 13.86 -15.81 -7.91
C LEU A 98 13.48 -17.29 -7.82
N ASP A 99 12.26 -17.63 -8.24
CA ASP A 99 11.76 -19.00 -8.18
C ASP A 99 12.33 -19.87 -9.31
N GLU A 100 12.88 -19.27 -10.34
CA GLU A 100 13.61 -19.97 -11.39
C GLU A 100 15.03 -20.34 -10.93
#